data_f3ca83c8d7d0ec84289efd729c5d8a96
#
_entry.id   f3ca83c8d7d0ec84289efd729c5d8a96
#
_cell.length_a   1.000
_cell.length_b   1.000
_cell.length_c   1.000
_cell.angle_alpha   90.00
_cell.angle_beta   90.00
_cell.angle_gamma   90.00
#
_symmetry.space_group_name_H-M   'P 1'
#
loop_
_entity.id
_entity.type
_entity.pdbx_description
1 polymer ?
#
loop_
_entity_poly.entity_id
_entity_poly.type
_entity_poly.pdbx_seq_one_letter_code
_entity_poly.pdbx_strand_id
1 'polypeptide(L)'
;MNKFKDAEINLTAKQEEKLERFCKILKEYNEKFNLTSITDNEGIYEKHFADSLKGEEFFPLNANVIEIGSGGGFPSVPLKIAREALSFTLLEATEKKCGYLRTVGEELGFENFKVVCGRAEEFGKKTEYREKFDVATARAVARLNVLCEYCMPFVKKGGCF
;
A
#
# COMPACT_ATOMS: atom_id res chain seq x y z
N MET A 1 -6.82 22.49 -9.26
CA MET A 1 -5.40 22.91 -9.07
C MET A 1 -4.62 21.62 -8.85
N ASN A 2 -3.69 21.30 -9.74
CA ASN A 2 -2.93 20.05 -9.65
C ASN A 2 -2.15 20.04 -8.32
N LYS A 3 -2.44 19.08 -7.42
CA LYS A 3 -1.79 18.97 -6.12
C LYS A 3 -0.41 18.30 -6.18
N PHE A 4 -0.05 17.78 -7.36
CA PHE A 4 1.23 17.13 -7.62
C PHE A 4 2.11 18.11 -8.43
N LYS A 5 3.25 18.51 -7.87
CA LYS A 5 4.11 19.54 -8.49
C LYS A 5 4.86 19.07 -9.73
N ASP A 6 5.28 17.81 -9.78
CA ASP A 6 6.24 17.31 -10.76
C ASP A 6 5.81 16.06 -11.52
N ALA A 7 4.59 15.58 -11.35
CA ALA A 7 4.22 14.32 -11.94
C ALA A 7 3.13 14.51 -13.00
N GLU A 8 3.30 13.87 -14.13
CA GLU A 8 2.25 13.60 -15.12
C GLU A 8 1.20 12.62 -14.54
N ILE A 9 0.81 12.83 -13.27
CA ILE A 9 -0.21 12.03 -12.58
C ILE A 9 -1.56 12.60 -12.98
N ASN A 10 -2.27 11.83 -13.78
CA ASN A 10 -3.62 12.16 -14.25
C ASN A 10 -4.64 11.35 -13.46
N LEU A 11 -5.31 11.98 -12.50
CA LEU A 11 -6.37 11.38 -11.72
C LEU A 11 -7.72 11.98 -12.09
N THR A 12 -8.75 11.15 -12.01
CA THR A 12 -10.14 11.62 -12.10
C THR A 12 -10.54 12.37 -10.82
N ALA A 13 -11.55 13.23 -10.89
CA ALA A 13 -12.08 13.94 -9.72
C ALA A 13 -12.45 12.99 -8.56
N LYS A 14 -12.99 11.81 -8.86
CA LYS A 14 -13.32 10.77 -7.86
C LYS A 14 -12.07 10.20 -7.18
N GLN A 15 -11.00 10.01 -7.93
CA GLN A 15 -9.72 9.53 -7.37
C GLN A 15 -9.06 10.61 -6.50
N GLU A 16 -9.11 11.87 -6.93
CA GLU A 16 -8.63 12.99 -6.12
C GLU A 16 -9.41 13.11 -4.79
N GLU A 17 -10.74 12.97 -4.83
CA GLU A 17 -11.58 12.96 -3.63
C GLU A 17 -11.20 11.83 -2.67
N LYS A 18 -10.97 10.62 -3.19
CA LYS A 18 -10.49 9.49 -2.39
C LYS A 18 -9.12 9.74 -1.76
N LEU A 19 -8.17 10.36 -2.49
CA LEU A 19 -6.87 10.74 -1.93
C LEU A 19 -7.00 11.80 -0.83
N GLU A 20 -7.89 12.78 -0.99
CA GLU A 20 -8.17 13.77 0.06
C GLU A 20 -8.77 13.11 1.31
N ARG A 21 -9.70 12.18 1.12
CA ARG A 21 -10.27 11.41 2.22
C ARG A 21 -9.20 10.58 2.92
N PHE A 22 -8.36 9.89 2.17
CA PHE A 22 -7.24 9.13 2.70
C PHE A 22 -6.27 10.00 3.50
N CYS A 23 -5.90 11.18 2.98
CA CYS A 23 -5.04 12.13 3.67
C CYS A 23 -5.60 12.53 5.04
N LYS A 24 -6.93 12.78 5.13
CA LYS A 24 -7.60 13.11 6.39
C LYS A 24 -7.54 11.95 7.39
N ILE A 25 -7.87 10.74 6.95
CA ILE A 25 -7.82 9.53 7.80
C ILE A 25 -6.39 9.29 8.29
N LEU A 26 -5.39 9.38 7.39
CA LEU A 26 -3.99 9.22 7.74
C LEU A 26 -3.57 10.18 8.86
N LYS A 27 -3.91 11.47 8.74
CA LYS A 27 -3.56 12.49 9.74
C LYS A 27 -4.24 12.25 11.08
N GLU A 28 -5.52 11.93 11.07
CA GLU A 28 -6.31 11.62 12.27
C GLU A 28 -5.71 10.43 13.05
N TYR A 29 -5.33 9.37 12.35
CA TYR A 29 -4.74 8.19 12.98
C TYR A 29 -3.27 8.41 13.35
N ASN A 30 -2.56 9.25 12.61
CA ASN A 30 -1.17 9.59 12.93
C ASN A 30 -1.03 10.33 14.27
N GLU A 31 -2.06 11.06 14.70
CA GLU A 31 -2.13 11.67 16.04
C GLU A 31 -2.22 10.62 17.16
N LYS A 32 -2.78 9.44 16.88
CA LYS A 32 -2.98 8.36 17.86
C LYS A 32 -1.77 7.43 17.96
N PHE A 33 -1.10 7.18 16.83
CA PHE A 33 0.10 6.34 16.75
C PHE A 33 0.87 6.62 15.45
N ASN A 34 2.18 6.62 15.52
CA ASN A 34 3.06 7.03 14.44
C ASN A 34 2.93 6.12 13.21
N LEU A 35 2.28 6.63 12.16
CA LEU A 35 2.20 6.02 10.82
C LEU A 35 3.26 6.60 9.89
N THR A 36 3.51 7.90 10.00
CA THR A 36 4.49 8.65 9.22
C THR A 36 5.01 9.86 10.00
N SER A 37 6.24 10.24 9.72
CA SER A 37 6.84 11.50 10.23
C SER A 37 6.43 12.72 9.40
N ILE A 38 5.82 12.52 8.22
CA ILE A 38 5.38 13.58 7.32
C ILE A 38 3.93 13.92 7.65
N THR A 39 3.67 15.12 8.16
CA THR A 39 2.36 15.53 8.69
C THR A 39 1.69 16.66 7.91
N ASP A 40 2.45 17.39 7.10
CA ASP A 40 1.93 18.45 6.25
C ASP A 40 1.33 17.88 4.95
N ASN A 41 0.34 18.57 4.40
CA ASN A 41 -0.36 18.10 3.19
C ASN A 41 0.58 17.99 1.99
N GLU A 42 1.45 18.99 1.77
CA GLU A 42 2.36 19.02 0.65
C GLU A 42 3.30 17.81 0.69
N GLY A 43 3.91 17.56 1.84
CA GLY A 43 4.78 16.40 2.04
C GLY A 43 4.07 15.05 1.84
N ILE A 44 2.82 14.91 2.30
CA ILE A 44 2.03 13.70 2.10
C ILE A 44 1.76 13.48 0.60
N TYR A 45 1.36 14.53 -0.13
CA TYR A 45 1.10 14.42 -1.57
C TYR A 45 2.36 14.12 -2.37
N GLU A 46 3.47 14.81 -2.12
CA GLU A 46 4.71 14.65 -2.88
C GLU A 46 5.49 13.38 -2.51
N LYS A 47 5.72 13.15 -1.21
CA LYS A 47 6.62 12.10 -0.73
C LYS A 47 5.93 10.75 -0.48
N HIS A 48 4.59 10.74 -0.41
CA HIS A 48 3.86 9.50 -0.24
C HIS A 48 2.99 9.18 -1.44
N PHE A 49 2.08 10.07 -1.86
CA PHE A 49 1.14 9.76 -2.94
C PHE A 49 1.83 9.74 -4.29
N ALA A 50 2.53 10.81 -4.67
CA ALA A 50 3.25 10.87 -5.95
C ALA A 50 4.31 9.78 -6.05
N ASP A 51 5.08 9.55 -4.99
CA ASP A 51 6.09 8.48 -4.93
C ASP A 51 5.45 7.10 -5.14
N SER A 52 4.32 6.83 -4.51
CA SER A 52 3.57 5.58 -4.69
C SER A 52 3.07 5.41 -6.12
N LEU A 53 2.56 6.48 -6.73
CA LEU A 53 1.98 6.46 -8.08
C LEU A 53 3.03 6.37 -9.19
N LYS A 54 4.25 6.87 -8.96
CA LYS A 54 5.38 6.70 -9.91
C LYS A 54 5.72 5.23 -10.17
N GLY A 55 5.44 4.35 -9.22
CA GLY A 55 5.63 2.91 -9.37
C GLY A 55 4.51 2.18 -10.11
N GLU A 56 3.44 2.87 -10.53
CA GLU A 56 2.24 2.25 -11.10
C GLU A 56 2.52 1.39 -12.34
N GLU A 57 3.45 1.80 -13.19
CA GLU A 57 3.83 1.10 -14.42
C GLU A 57 4.40 -0.30 -14.19
N PHE A 58 4.95 -0.57 -13.01
CA PHE A 58 5.50 -1.88 -12.66
C PHE A 58 4.45 -2.91 -12.25
N PHE A 59 3.19 -2.50 -12.11
CA PHE A 59 2.12 -3.41 -11.72
C PHE A 59 1.35 -3.89 -12.95
N PRO A 60 1.33 -5.20 -13.26
CA PRO A 60 0.50 -5.75 -14.34
C PRO A 60 -0.98 -5.41 -14.16
N LEU A 61 -1.73 -5.42 -15.27
CA LEU A 61 -3.18 -5.24 -15.22
C LEU A 61 -3.82 -6.33 -14.34
N ASN A 62 -4.73 -5.93 -13.47
CA ASN A 62 -5.46 -6.82 -12.55
C ASN A 62 -4.55 -7.67 -11.64
N ALA A 63 -3.32 -7.22 -11.38
CA ALA A 63 -2.38 -7.96 -10.55
C ALA A 63 -2.91 -8.23 -9.15
N ASN A 64 -2.59 -9.41 -8.62
CA ASN A 64 -2.74 -9.76 -7.22
C ASN A 64 -1.45 -9.36 -6.49
N VAL A 65 -1.54 -8.38 -5.61
CA VAL A 65 -0.40 -7.73 -4.95
C VAL A 65 -0.42 -8.05 -3.47
N ILE A 66 0.74 -8.36 -2.90
CA ILE A 66 0.94 -8.37 -1.46
C ILE A 66 1.88 -7.23 -1.06
N GLU A 67 1.49 -6.44 -0.06
CA GLU A 67 2.37 -5.45 0.56
C GLU A 67 2.82 -5.94 1.93
N ILE A 68 4.14 -5.98 2.13
CA ILE A 68 4.76 -6.41 3.38
C ILE A 68 5.08 -5.19 4.24
N GLY A 69 4.58 -5.19 5.48
CA GLY A 69 4.78 -4.09 6.40
C GLY A 69 4.07 -2.81 5.96
N SER A 70 2.78 -2.92 5.67
CA SER A 70 1.99 -1.86 5.01
C SER A 70 1.91 -0.54 5.77
N GLY A 71 2.09 -0.53 7.08
CA GLY A 71 2.21 0.67 7.89
C GLY A 71 1.12 1.71 7.67
N GLY A 72 1.48 2.82 7.05
CA GLY A 72 0.56 3.90 6.66
C GLY A 72 -0.23 3.63 5.38
N GLY A 73 -0.07 2.45 4.73
CA GLY A 73 -0.78 2.09 3.50
C GLY A 73 -0.08 2.55 2.22
N PHE A 74 1.25 2.59 2.21
CA PHE A 74 2.04 3.03 1.07
C PHE A 74 2.98 1.95 0.55
N PRO A 75 2.94 1.60 -0.74
CA PRO A 75 2.25 2.29 -1.84
C PRO A 75 0.80 1.84 -2.11
N SER A 76 0.26 0.83 -1.39
CA SER A 76 -0.99 0.13 -1.75
C SER A 76 -2.21 1.03 -1.86
N VAL A 77 -2.45 1.95 -0.93
CA VAL A 77 -3.68 2.76 -0.93
C VAL A 77 -3.72 3.74 -2.10
N PRO A 78 -2.68 4.56 -2.38
CA PRO A 78 -2.65 5.40 -3.58
C PRO A 78 -2.78 4.60 -4.88
N LEU A 79 -2.10 3.45 -5.00
CA LEU A 79 -2.19 2.58 -6.17
C LEU A 79 -3.60 2.00 -6.33
N LYS A 80 -4.25 1.58 -5.24
CA LYS A 80 -5.63 1.08 -5.27
C LYS A 80 -6.63 2.16 -5.68
N ILE A 81 -6.39 3.41 -5.28
CA ILE A 81 -7.20 4.55 -5.72
C ILE A 81 -7.04 4.79 -7.23
N ALA A 82 -5.81 4.79 -7.73
CA ALA A 82 -5.53 5.01 -9.14
C ALA A 82 -5.98 3.84 -10.03
N ARG A 83 -5.85 2.60 -9.53
CA ARG A 83 -6.13 1.37 -10.27
C ARG A 83 -7.01 0.44 -9.47
N GLU A 84 -8.33 0.66 -9.53
CA GLU A 84 -9.34 -0.13 -8.78
C GLU A 84 -9.29 -1.63 -9.09
N ALA A 85 -8.82 -2.03 -10.27
CA ALA A 85 -8.72 -3.41 -10.70
C ALA A 85 -7.60 -4.22 -10.01
N LEU A 86 -6.64 -3.57 -9.35
CA LEU A 86 -5.63 -4.27 -8.56
C LEU A 86 -6.26 -4.90 -7.32
N SER A 87 -5.84 -6.11 -7.01
CA SER A 87 -6.21 -6.79 -5.76
C SER A 87 -5.06 -6.68 -4.78
N PHE A 88 -5.32 -6.18 -3.56
CA PHE A 88 -4.31 -6.01 -2.54
C PHE A 88 -4.53 -6.90 -1.31
N THR A 89 -3.45 -7.52 -0.86
CA THR A 89 -3.33 -8.10 0.48
C THR A 89 -2.26 -7.31 1.24
N LEU A 90 -2.65 -6.64 2.30
CA LEU A 90 -1.75 -5.86 3.15
C LEU A 90 -1.38 -6.70 4.37
N LEU A 91 -0.12 -7.08 4.48
CA LEU A 91 0.41 -7.84 5.61
C LEU A 91 1.15 -6.90 6.56
N GLU A 92 0.60 -6.73 7.75
CA GLU A 92 1.11 -5.82 8.77
C GLU A 92 1.18 -6.54 10.12
N ALA A 93 2.28 -6.40 10.83
CA ALA A 93 2.49 -7.11 12.08
C ALA A 93 1.79 -6.46 13.30
N THR A 94 1.45 -5.17 13.20
CA THR A 94 0.94 -4.38 14.33
C THR A 94 -0.58 -4.26 14.25
N GLU A 95 -1.30 -4.83 15.23
CA GLU A 95 -2.78 -4.86 15.24
C GLU A 95 -3.42 -3.46 15.13
N LYS A 96 -2.85 -2.44 15.80
CA LYS A 96 -3.34 -1.06 15.69
C LYS A 96 -3.29 -0.53 14.25
N LYS A 97 -2.21 -0.85 13.51
CA LYS A 97 -2.06 -0.47 12.10
C LYS A 97 -2.97 -1.31 11.21
N CYS A 98 -3.18 -2.59 11.51
CA CYS A 98 -4.16 -3.42 10.83
C CYS A 98 -5.58 -2.83 10.96
N GLY A 99 -5.97 -2.41 12.16
CA GLY A 99 -7.24 -1.73 12.40
C GLY A 99 -7.39 -0.45 11.58
N TYR A 100 -6.37 0.39 11.56
CA TYR A 100 -6.33 1.58 10.71
C TYR A 100 -6.50 1.24 9.22
N LEU A 101 -5.76 0.28 8.69
CA LEU A 101 -5.84 -0.10 7.27
C LEU A 101 -7.21 -0.67 6.90
N ARG A 102 -7.87 -1.41 7.80
CA ARG A 102 -9.26 -1.88 7.60
C ARG A 102 -10.21 -0.68 7.50
N THR A 103 -10.10 0.29 8.42
CA THR A 103 -10.89 1.52 8.36
C THR A 103 -10.66 2.28 7.05
N VAL A 104 -9.41 2.39 6.58
CA VAL A 104 -9.10 3.00 5.27
C VAL A 104 -9.84 2.28 4.13
N GLY A 105 -9.78 0.95 4.11
CA GLY A 105 -10.47 0.14 3.08
C GLY A 105 -11.98 0.34 3.08
N GLU A 106 -12.59 0.34 4.25
CA GLU A 106 -14.03 0.57 4.44
C GLU A 106 -14.46 1.99 4.04
N GLU A 107 -13.77 3.02 4.54
CA GLU A 107 -14.07 4.43 4.27
C GLU A 107 -13.90 4.83 2.80
N LEU A 108 -12.97 4.19 2.08
CA LEU A 108 -12.74 4.41 0.66
C LEU A 108 -13.54 3.47 -0.25
N GLY A 109 -14.29 2.55 0.34
CA GLY A 109 -15.13 1.59 -0.38
C GLY A 109 -14.31 0.67 -1.30
N PHE A 110 -13.18 0.15 -0.82
CA PHE A 110 -12.34 -0.72 -1.62
C PHE A 110 -12.87 -2.15 -1.70
N GLU A 111 -13.03 -2.65 -2.90
CA GLU A 111 -13.17 -4.07 -3.18
C GLU A 111 -11.80 -4.72 -3.38
N ASN A 112 -11.67 -6.03 -3.13
CA ASN A 112 -10.42 -6.77 -3.31
C ASN A 112 -9.23 -6.11 -2.55
N PHE A 113 -9.48 -5.71 -1.30
CA PHE A 113 -8.53 -5.09 -0.41
C PHE A 113 -8.57 -5.79 0.95
N LYS A 114 -7.61 -6.68 1.18
CA LYS A 114 -7.56 -7.53 2.37
C LYS A 114 -6.44 -7.10 3.30
N VAL A 115 -6.74 -6.93 4.57
CA VAL A 115 -5.74 -6.66 5.62
C VAL A 115 -5.53 -7.91 6.47
N VAL A 116 -4.29 -8.35 6.56
CA VAL A 116 -3.87 -9.54 7.32
C VAL A 116 -2.90 -9.11 8.41
N CYS A 117 -3.22 -9.46 9.66
CA CYS A 117 -2.35 -9.16 10.78
C CYS A 117 -1.42 -10.35 11.05
N GLY A 118 -0.10 -10.10 10.94
CA GLY A 118 0.91 -11.11 11.18
C GLY A 118 2.26 -10.77 10.59
N ARG A 119 3.21 -11.66 10.78
CA ARG A 119 4.59 -11.49 10.33
C ARG A 119 4.84 -12.19 9.00
N ALA A 120 5.68 -11.57 8.15
CA ALA A 120 6.01 -12.10 6.81
C ALA A 120 6.63 -13.50 6.90
N GLU A 121 7.52 -13.72 7.86
CA GLU A 121 8.23 -14.99 8.06
C GLU A 121 7.29 -16.17 8.39
N GLU A 122 6.17 -15.88 9.02
CA GLU A 122 5.15 -16.87 9.35
C GLU A 122 4.22 -17.14 8.17
N PHE A 123 3.75 -16.06 7.53
CA PHE A 123 2.80 -16.15 6.43
C PHE A 123 3.43 -16.65 5.14
N GLY A 124 4.71 -16.36 4.88
CA GLY A 124 5.45 -16.89 3.73
C GLY A 124 5.60 -18.43 3.74
N LYS A 125 5.34 -19.09 4.87
CA LYS A 125 5.33 -20.55 5.00
C LYS A 125 3.95 -21.17 4.75
N LYS A 126 2.89 -20.36 4.79
CA LYS A 126 1.51 -20.84 4.62
C LYS A 126 1.18 -21.02 3.14
N THR A 127 0.64 -22.18 2.79
CA THR A 127 0.31 -22.54 1.39
C THR A 127 -0.70 -21.60 0.75
N GLU A 128 -1.56 -20.95 1.55
CA GLU A 128 -2.54 -19.98 1.05
C GLU A 128 -1.90 -18.68 0.55
N TYR A 129 -0.67 -18.37 1.00
CA TYR A 129 0.03 -17.11 0.66
C TYR A 129 1.28 -17.36 -0.18
N ARG A 130 1.96 -18.51 0.00
CA ARG A 130 3.20 -18.81 -0.67
C ARG A 130 3.02 -18.93 -2.18
N GLU A 131 3.82 -18.19 -2.95
CA GLU A 131 3.82 -18.20 -4.42
C GLU A 131 2.43 -17.91 -5.04
N LYS A 132 1.66 -16.98 -4.43
CA LYS A 132 0.29 -16.65 -4.87
C LYS A 132 0.16 -15.28 -5.52
N PHE A 133 1.14 -14.42 -5.37
CA PHE A 133 1.05 -13.03 -5.79
C PHE A 133 1.86 -12.74 -7.04
N ASP A 134 1.30 -11.88 -7.91
CA ASP A 134 1.99 -11.38 -9.10
C ASP A 134 3.13 -10.45 -8.72
N VAL A 135 2.87 -9.62 -7.70
CA VAL A 135 3.80 -8.62 -7.20
C VAL A 135 3.81 -8.68 -5.67
N ALA A 136 5.01 -8.68 -5.09
CA ALA A 136 5.20 -8.31 -3.70
C ALA A 136 5.79 -6.90 -3.65
N THR A 137 5.37 -6.10 -2.70
CA THR A 137 5.94 -4.76 -2.49
C THR A 137 6.21 -4.51 -1.01
N ALA A 138 7.22 -3.70 -0.73
CA ALA A 138 7.56 -3.27 0.61
C ALA A 138 8.25 -1.91 0.55
N ARG A 139 7.89 -1.00 1.47
CA ARG A 139 8.51 0.31 1.57
C ARG A 139 8.92 0.60 3.01
N ALA A 140 10.20 1.00 3.20
CA ALA A 140 10.75 1.38 4.51
C ALA A 140 10.62 0.29 5.61
N VAL A 141 10.69 -1.00 5.24
CA VAL A 141 10.57 -2.13 6.19
C VAL A 141 11.93 -2.61 6.67
N ALA A 142 12.84 -2.89 5.73
CA ALA A 142 14.16 -3.45 6.02
C ALA A 142 15.17 -3.17 4.90
N ARG A 143 16.41 -3.60 5.07
CA ARG A 143 17.42 -3.59 4.00
C ARG A 143 17.06 -4.61 2.92
N LEU A 144 17.53 -4.39 1.68
CA LEU A 144 17.18 -5.19 0.51
C LEU A 144 17.39 -6.69 0.70
N ASN A 145 18.49 -7.11 1.30
CA ASN A 145 18.76 -8.53 1.56
C ASN A 145 17.67 -9.18 2.43
N VAL A 146 17.22 -8.48 3.46
CA VAL A 146 16.14 -8.94 4.36
C VAL A 146 14.78 -8.86 3.66
N LEU A 147 14.55 -7.80 2.85
CA LEU A 147 13.33 -7.70 2.06
C LEU A 147 13.17 -8.85 1.07
N CYS A 148 14.25 -9.31 0.44
CA CYS A 148 14.21 -10.50 -0.41
C CYS A 148 13.69 -11.73 0.35
N GLU A 149 14.15 -11.94 1.59
CA GLU A 149 13.68 -13.06 2.42
C GLU A 149 12.19 -12.91 2.81
N TYR A 150 11.71 -11.68 3.03
CA TYR A 150 10.33 -11.41 3.40
C TYR A 150 9.37 -11.47 2.21
N CYS A 151 9.78 -10.98 1.04
CA CYS A 151 8.88 -10.80 -0.11
C CYS A 151 8.88 -11.99 -1.08
N MET A 152 10.05 -12.56 -1.39
CA MET A 152 10.17 -13.64 -2.38
C MET A 152 9.29 -14.87 -2.12
N PRO A 153 9.05 -15.31 -0.85
CA PRO A 153 8.18 -16.45 -0.60
C PRO A 153 6.73 -16.27 -1.10
N PHE A 154 6.26 -15.03 -1.25
CA PHE A 154 4.89 -14.73 -1.69
C PHE A 154 4.77 -14.65 -3.23
N VAL A 155 5.87 -14.39 -3.93
CA VAL A 155 5.87 -14.13 -5.37
C VAL A 155 5.78 -15.44 -6.13
N LYS A 156 4.83 -15.52 -7.06
CA LYS A 156 4.70 -16.66 -7.97
C LYS A 156 5.80 -16.67 -9.04
N LYS A 157 6.03 -17.80 -9.70
CA LYS A 157 6.93 -17.88 -10.86
C LYS A 157 6.54 -16.84 -11.92
N GLY A 158 7.52 -16.02 -12.35
CA GLY A 158 7.31 -14.95 -13.31
C GLY A 158 6.74 -13.65 -12.72
N GLY A 159 6.50 -13.61 -11.42
CA GLY A 159 6.17 -12.40 -10.70
C GLY A 159 7.40 -11.56 -10.34
N CYS A 160 7.19 -10.43 -9.69
CA CYS A 160 8.26 -9.50 -9.29
C CYS A 160 8.07 -8.98 -7.85
N PHE A 161 9.17 -8.41 -7.35
CA PHE A 161 9.21 -7.73 -6.05
C PHE A 161 10.03 -6.44 -6.17
#